data_b0a128aeb89990e12cffc127670e6c27
#
_entry.id   b0a128aeb89990e12cffc127670e6c27
#
_cell.length_a   1.000
_cell.length_b   1.000
_cell.length_c   1.000
_cell.angle_alpha   90.00
_cell.angle_beta   90.00
_cell.angle_gamma   90.00
#
_symmetry.space_group_name_H-M   'P 1'
#
loop_
_entity.id
_entity.type
_entity.pdbx_description
1 polymer ?
#
loop_
_entity_poly.entity_id
_entity_poly.type
_entity_poly.pdbx_seq_one_letter_code
_entity_poly.pdbx_strand_id
1 'polypeptide(L)'
;MLQEGRALLDRGDRAGAAQVLARARDQSDVILQAHALIEQNALVGSFTNMTGLDCRISPEDDIFGFFVSHPSSVNPLRDYFADGWRTLSELMLLLEAVDRPLVKAPRVLEFASGHGRFTRHLVKALGAERVTVSDVVPSAVEFAKDAFGVSGFMSASVPEDVQWPGQYDVVFVLSLFSHLPRSTWSRWLKSLHDAVAPGGVLVFSTHGLKAANFDSVTLDEEGFFFAPSSESNAIDVQEYGTAFTSEAFVLRQIDEVWGAGALLHKSPVHFWNHQDAYVLKK
;
A
#
# COMPACT_ATOMS: atom_id res chain seq x y z
N MET A 1 16.75 4.75 -30.46
CA MET A 1 15.80 5.59 -29.68
C MET A 1 15.93 5.40 -28.17
N LEU A 2 15.82 4.19 -27.56
CA LEU A 2 15.98 4.06 -26.10
C LEU A 2 17.36 4.50 -25.61
N GLN A 3 18.44 4.02 -26.23
CA GLN A 3 19.81 4.44 -25.89
C GLN A 3 20.03 5.93 -26.06
N GLU A 4 19.49 6.51 -27.15
CA GLU A 4 19.54 7.95 -27.41
C GLU A 4 18.77 8.74 -26.33
N GLY A 5 17.56 8.28 -25.97
CA GLY A 5 16.78 8.88 -24.90
C GLY A 5 17.51 8.87 -23.56
N ARG A 6 18.17 7.76 -23.20
CA ARG A 6 19.01 7.67 -21.99
C ARG A 6 20.19 8.64 -22.05
N ALA A 7 20.92 8.67 -23.17
CA ALA A 7 22.06 9.58 -23.35
C ALA A 7 21.65 11.07 -23.27
N LEU A 8 20.43 11.41 -23.66
CA LEU A 8 19.89 12.76 -23.51
C LEU A 8 19.55 13.06 -22.06
N LEU A 9 18.96 12.10 -21.32
CA LEU A 9 18.71 12.24 -19.88
C LEU A 9 20.01 12.43 -19.09
N ASP A 10 21.02 11.64 -19.36
CA ASP A 10 22.35 11.72 -18.71
C ASP A 10 23.01 13.08 -18.92
N ARG A 11 22.74 13.75 -20.05
CA ARG A 11 23.21 15.11 -20.35
C ARG A 11 22.29 16.23 -19.85
N GLY A 12 21.17 15.87 -19.20
CA GLY A 12 20.19 16.84 -18.71
C GLY A 12 19.24 17.41 -19.78
N ASP A 13 19.32 16.93 -21.04
CA ASP A 13 18.39 17.34 -22.09
C ASP A 13 17.05 16.61 -22.01
N ARG A 14 16.24 17.05 -21.05
CA ARG A 14 14.92 16.46 -20.77
C ARG A 14 13.93 16.65 -21.94
N ALA A 15 13.99 17.77 -22.65
CA ALA A 15 13.10 18.05 -23.77
C ALA A 15 13.41 17.14 -24.97
N GLY A 16 14.69 17.00 -25.34
CA GLY A 16 15.15 16.08 -26.37
C GLY A 16 14.81 14.62 -26.02
N ALA A 17 15.05 14.22 -24.76
CA ALA A 17 14.70 12.88 -24.28
C ALA A 17 13.20 12.60 -24.41
N ALA A 18 12.33 13.53 -24.00
CA ALA A 18 10.89 13.40 -24.12
C ALA A 18 10.45 13.16 -25.58
N GLN A 19 11.02 13.91 -26.54
CA GLN A 19 10.69 13.76 -27.97
C GLN A 19 11.13 12.40 -28.54
N VAL A 20 12.33 11.96 -28.19
CA VAL A 20 12.89 10.68 -28.70
C VAL A 20 12.12 9.51 -28.08
N LEU A 21 11.85 9.54 -26.77
CA LEU A 21 11.13 8.48 -26.07
C LEU A 21 9.65 8.43 -26.44
N ALA A 22 9.01 9.57 -26.75
CA ALA A 22 7.66 9.58 -27.27
C ALA A 22 7.54 8.80 -28.59
N ARG A 23 8.52 8.94 -29.47
CA ARG A 23 8.58 8.15 -30.73
C ARG A 23 8.89 6.67 -30.48
N ALA A 24 9.65 6.35 -29.44
CA ALA A 24 9.93 4.96 -29.07
C ALA A 24 8.68 4.22 -28.56
N ARG A 25 7.68 4.92 -28.00
CA ARG A 25 6.40 4.32 -27.58
C ARG A 25 5.58 3.75 -28.74
N ASP A 26 5.84 4.17 -29.96
CA ASP A 26 5.14 3.65 -31.14
C ASP A 26 5.75 2.32 -31.63
N GLN A 27 6.82 1.84 -30.97
CA GLN A 27 7.50 0.58 -31.32
C GLN A 27 7.17 -0.49 -30.28
N SER A 28 6.50 -1.55 -30.70
CA SER A 28 5.95 -2.59 -29.84
C SER A 28 6.99 -3.33 -28.98
N ASP A 29 8.22 -3.46 -29.45
CA ASP A 29 9.31 -4.17 -28.77
C ASP A 29 9.97 -3.35 -27.64
N VAL A 30 9.76 -2.03 -27.59
CA VAL A 30 10.39 -1.13 -26.62
C VAL A 30 9.39 -0.26 -25.86
N ILE A 31 8.09 -0.47 -26.07
CA ILE A 31 7.03 0.39 -25.51
C ILE A 31 7.12 0.50 -23.98
N LEU A 32 7.31 -0.61 -23.27
CA LEU A 32 7.36 -0.63 -21.80
C LEU A 32 8.59 0.12 -21.28
N GLN A 33 9.76 -0.08 -21.92
CA GLN A 33 10.99 0.60 -21.53
C GLN A 33 10.91 2.11 -21.82
N ALA A 34 10.27 2.51 -22.93
CA ALA A 34 10.05 3.91 -23.25
C ALA A 34 9.10 4.57 -22.23
N HIS A 35 8.00 3.92 -21.88
CA HIS A 35 7.09 4.38 -20.83
C HIS A 35 7.81 4.48 -19.48
N ALA A 36 8.63 3.49 -19.12
CA ALA A 36 9.40 3.50 -17.88
C ALA A 36 10.28 4.74 -17.79
N LEU A 37 11.05 5.05 -18.82
CA LEU A 37 11.93 6.21 -18.85
C LEU A 37 11.14 7.54 -18.78
N ILE A 38 9.99 7.62 -19.47
CA ILE A 38 9.15 8.81 -19.45
C ILE A 38 8.56 9.06 -18.07
N GLU A 39 7.97 8.04 -17.44
CA GLU A 39 7.32 8.17 -16.13
C GLU A 39 8.36 8.40 -15.01
N GLN A 40 9.42 7.58 -14.96
CA GLN A 40 10.47 7.69 -13.93
C GLN A 40 11.23 9.01 -13.96
N ASN A 41 11.29 9.66 -15.11
CA ASN A 41 11.91 10.97 -15.23
C ASN A 41 10.89 12.13 -15.23
N ALA A 42 9.63 11.86 -14.99
CA ALA A 42 8.56 12.86 -14.99
C ALA A 42 8.61 13.79 -16.22
N LEU A 43 8.81 13.20 -17.42
CA LEU A 43 8.89 13.96 -18.65
C LEU A 43 7.52 14.50 -19.06
N VAL A 44 7.49 15.50 -19.92
CA VAL A 44 6.25 16.12 -20.41
C VAL A 44 5.30 15.07 -20.98
N GLY A 45 4.05 15.11 -20.52
CA GLY A 45 2.99 14.16 -20.92
C GLY A 45 2.99 12.86 -20.13
N SER A 46 3.87 12.68 -19.13
CA SER A 46 3.79 11.57 -18.18
C SER A 46 2.69 11.81 -17.13
N PHE A 47 2.15 10.73 -16.55
CA PHE A 47 1.23 10.81 -15.43
C PHE A 47 1.87 11.47 -14.21
N THR A 48 3.11 11.08 -13.90
CA THR A 48 3.88 11.62 -12.77
C THR A 48 4.18 13.12 -12.95
N ASN A 49 4.48 13.59 -14.15
CA ASN A 49 4.64 15.02 -14.41
C ASN A 49 3.33 15.79 -14.19
N MET A 50 2.21 15.26 -14.66
CA MET A 50 0.89 15.89 -14.50
C MET A 50 0.45 15.97 -13.04
N THR A 51 0.71 14.92 -12.25
CA THR A 51 0.31 14.84 -10.84
C THR A 51 1.32 15.49 -9.90
N GLY A 52 2.58 15.68 -10.34
CA GLY A 52 3.69 16.16 -9.52
C GLY A 52 4.10 15.16 -8.42
N LEU A 53 3.90 13.85 -8.67
CA LEU A 53 4.35 12.79 -7.79
C LEU A 53 5.84 12.52 -7.94
N ASP A 54 6.47 12.01 -6.88
CA ASP A 54 7.78 11.37 -7.01
C ASP A 54 7.62 10.04 -7.75
N CYS A 55 8.34 9.87 -8.86
CA CYS A 55 8.23 8.74 -9.76
C CYS A 55 9.31 7.66 -9.55
N ARG A 56 10.18 7.81 -8.55
CA ARG A 56 11.17 6.79 -8.23
C ARG A 56 10.49 5.49 -7.81
N ILE A 57 10.99 4.35 -8.30
CA ILE A 57 10.54 3.01 -7.95
C ILE A 57 11.77 2.21 -7.52
N SER A 58 11.67 1.54 -6.39
CA SER A 58 12.72 0.64 -5.93
C SER A 58 12.82 -0.58 -6.86
N PRO A 59 14.02 -1.03 -7.22
CA PRO A 59 14.19 -2.29 -7.94
C PRO A 59 13.77 -3.53 -7.11
N GLU A 60 13.62 -3.37 -5.80
CA GLU A 60 13.20 -4.42 -4.88
C GLU A 60 11.69 -4.38 -4.57
N ASP A 61 10.92 -3.55 -5.28
CA ASP A 61 9.48 -3.42 -5.06
C ASP A 61 8.72 -4.60 -5.67
N ASP A 62 8.36 -5.57 -4.82
CA ASP A 62 7.60 -6.75 -5.21
C ASP A 62 6.25 -6.41 -5.83
N ILE A 63 5.60 -5.34 -5.34
CA ILE A 63 4.30 -4.90 -5.88
C ILE A 63 4.46 -4.32 -7.29
N PHE A 64 5.54 -3.57 -7.55
CA PHE A 64 5.83 -3.16 -8.92
C PHE A 64 6.13 -4.36 -9.82
N GLY A 65 6.89 -5.35 -9.30
CA GLY A 65 7.13 -6.63 -9.96
C GLY A 65 5.83 -7.38 -10.30
N PHE A 66 4.87 -7.38 -9.38
CA PHE A 66 3.53 -7.93 -9.63
C PHE A 66 2.84 -7.21 -10.81
N PHE A 67 2.81 -5.88 -10.84
CA PHE A 67 2.22 -5.14 -11.97
C PHE A 67 2.92 -5.45 -13.31
N VAL A 68 4.23 -5.61 -13.30
CA VAL A 68 5.01 -5.96 -14.52
C VAL A 68 4.63 -7.34 -15.06
N SER A 69 4.36 -8.31 -14.19
CA SER A 69 4.09 -9.70 -14.56
C SER A 69 2.60 -10.03 -14.72
N HIS A 70 1.69 -9.23 -14.15
CA HIS A 70 0.27 -9.53 -14.12
C HIS A 70 -0.39 -9.31 -15.49
N PRO A 71 -1.10 -10.30 -16.04
CA PRO A 71 -1.63 -10.24 -17.41
C PRO A 71 -2.70 -9.15 -17.63
N SER A 72 -3.35 -8.66 -16.59
CA SER A 72 -4.32 -7.55 -16.69
C SER A 72 -3.67 -6.17 -16.72
N SER A 73 -2.38 -6.07 -16.41
CA SER A 73 -1.67 -4.79 -16.42
C SER A 73 -1.23 -4.43 -17.84
N VAL A 74 -1.88 -3.44 -18.41
CA VAL A 74 -1.60 -2.96 -19.78
C VAL A 74 -0.40 -2.01 -19.79
N ASN A 75 -0.25 -1.21 -18.75
CA ASN A 75 0.90 -0.30 -18.56
C ASN A 75 1.31 -0.33 -17.09
N PRO A 76 2.23 -1.23 -16.70
CA PRO A 76 2.59 -1.46 -15.31
C PRO A 76 2.92 -0.22 -14.50
N LEU A 77 3.61 0.75 -15.09
CA LEU A 77 3.95 2.00 -14.40
C LEU A 77 2.73 2.86 -14.10
N ARG A 78 1.87 3.05 -15.10
CA ARG A 78 0.64 3.83 -14.92
C ARG A 78 -0.33 3.12 -13.98
N ASP A 79 -0.44 1.81 -14.09
CA ASP A 79 -1.29 1.00 -13.23
C ASP A 79 -0.81 1.08 -11.78
N TYR A 80 0.50 1.00 -11.54
CA TYR A 80 1.12 1.17 -10.22
C TYR A 80 0.83 2.54 -9.59
N PHE A 81 1.00 3.63 -10.34
CA PHE A 81 0.70 4.96 -9.82
C PHE A 81 -0.80 5.23 -9.67
N ALA A 82 -1.60 4.75 -10.61
CA ALA A 82 -3.07 4.89 -10.54
C ALA A 82 -3.66 4.11 -9.37
N ASP A 83 -3.09 2.95 -9.06
CA ASP A 83 -3.49 2.13 -7.91
C ASP A 83 -3.23 2.85 -6.58
N GLY A 84 -2.05 3.43 -6.39
CA GLY A 84 -1.76 4.24 -5.20
C GLY A 84 -2.67 5.48 -5.07
N TRP A 85 -2.99 6.14 -6.18
CA TRP A 85 -3.96 7.23 -6.21
C TRP A 85 -5.36 6.77 -5.81
N ARG A 86 -5.80 5.63 -6.35
CA ARG A 86 -7.09 5.02 -6.02
C ARG A 86 -7.18 4.70 -4.53
N THR A 87 -6.13 4.08 -3.97
CA THR A 87 -6.03 3.79 -2.54
C THR A 87 -6.20 5.05 -1.69
N LEU A 88 -5.57 6.18 -2.08
CA LEU A 88 -5.73 7.45 -1.37
C LEU A 88 -7.18 7.91 -1.36
N SER A 89 -7.86 7.89 -2.50
CA SER A 89 -9.26 8.34 -2.59
C SER A 89 -10.20 7.43 -1.79
N GLU A 90 -9.97 6.13 -1.80
CA GLU A 90 -10.75 5.14 -1.04
C GLU A 90 -10.54 5.31 0.48
N LEU A 91 -9.29 5.57 0.94
CA LEU A 91 -9.02 5.91 2.34
C LEU A 91 -9.69 7.21 2.78
N MET A 92 -9.65 8.24 1.93
CA MET A 92 -10.31 9.52 2.22
C MET A 92 -11.81 9.34 2.41
N LEU A 93 -12.47 8.58 1.53
CA LEU A 93 -13.90 8.29 1.65
C LEU A 93 -14.27 7.58 2.95
N LEU A 94 -13.47 6.60 3.37
CA LEU A 94 -13.67 5.91 4.65
C LEU A 94 -13.57 6.85 5.85
N LEU A 95 -12.56 7.70 5.87
CA LEU A 95 -12.32 8.63 6.98
C LEU A 95 -13.35 9.75 7.00
N GLU A 96 -13.82 10.22 5.85
CA GLU A 96 -14.94 11.17 5.76
C GLU A 96 -16.25 10.56 6.28
N ALA A 97 -16.52 9.28 6.00
CA ALA A 97 -17.73 8.60 6.48
C ALA A 97 -17.81 8.51 8.02
N VAL A 98 -16.67 8.64 8.71
CA VAL A 98 -16.60 8.65 10.19
C VAL A 98 -16.28 10.02 10.78
N ASP A 99 -16.42 11.10 9.98
CA ASP A 99 -16.12 12.49 10.35
C ASP A 99 -14.66 12.69 10.85
N ARG A 100 -13.72 12.03 10.20
CA ARG A 100 -12.28 12.09 10.46
C ARG A 100 -11.47 12.32 9.18
N PRO A 101 -11.71 13.44 8.46
CA PRO A 101 -11.09 13.64 7.15
C PRO A 101 -9.56 13.57 7.21
N LEU A 102 -8.96 12.75 6.37
CA LEU A 102 -7.52 12.46 6.32
C LEU A 102 -6.66 13.72 6.33
N VAL A 103 -7.07 14.73 5.56
CA VAL A 103 -6.33 16.01 5.42
C VAL A 103 -6.20 16.78 6.73
N LYS A 104 -6.99 16.47 7.74
CA LYS A 104 -6.94 17.08 9.09
C LYS A 104 -6.09 16.26 10.07
N ALA A 105 -5.67 15.03 9.73
CA ALA A 105 -4.88 14.20 10.63
C ALA A 105 -3.46 14.77 10.81
N PRO A 106 -3.02 15.10 12.04
CA PRO A 106 -1.69 15.66 12.29
C PRO A 106 -0.57 14.64 12.06
N ARG A 107 -0.80 13.37 12.41
CA ARG A 107 0.18 12.28 12.32
C ARG A 107 -0.46 11.03 11.75
N VAL A 108 0.07 10.56 10.66
CA VAL A 108 -0.42 9.38 9.93
C VAL A 108 0.69 8.33 9.87
N LEU A 109 0.37 7.11 10.26
CA LEU A 109 1.24 5.95 10.07
C LEU A 109 0.69 5.09 8.93
N GLU A 110 1.49 4.84 7.93
CA GLU A 110 1.31 3.76 6.97
C GLU A 110 2.14 2.56 7.45
N PHE A 111 1.46 1.52 7.92
CA PHE A 111 2.08 0.31 8.43
C PHE A 111 2.00 -0.81 7.39
N ALA A 112 3.08 -1.58 7.22
CA ALA A 112 3.31 -2.49 6.09
C ALA A 112 3.28 -1.72 4.76
N SER A 113 4.10 -0.66 4.67
CA SER A 113 4.07 0.35 3.60
C SER A 113 4.66 -0.14 2.28
N GLY A 114 5.43 -1.23 2.30
CA GLY A 114 6.24 -1.64 1.15
C GLY A 114 7.16 -0.52 0.67
N HIS A 115 7.50 -0.54 -0.62
CA HIS A 115 8.39 0.46 -1.24
C HIS A 115 7.66 1.73 -1.71
N GLY A 116 6.54 2.09 -1.05
CA GLY A 116 5.94 3.41 -1.18
C GLY A 116 5.00 3.60 -2.37
N ARG A 117 4.34 2.54 -2.85
CA ARG A 117 3.28 2.63 -3.85
C ARG A 117 2.20 3.64 -3.43
N PHE A 118 1.74 3.57 -2.19
CA PHE A 118 0.76 4.49 -1.62
C PHE A 118 1.41 5.71 -0.96
N THR A 119 2.54 5.56 -0.26
CA THR A 119 3.24 6.60 0.50
C THR A 119 3.43 7.90 -0.31
N ARG A 120 3.84 7.80 -1.58
CA ARG A 120 4.06 8.97 -2.45
C ARG A 120 2.80 9.83 -2.63
N HIS A 121 1.63 9.21 -2.69
CA HIS A 121 0.34 9.89 -2.79
C HIS A 121 -0.05 10.51 -1.45
N LEU A 122 0.20 9.80 -0.36
CA LEU A 122 -0.04 10.28 1.00
C LEU A 122 0.81 11.52 1.30
N VAL A 123 2.10 11.48 0.96
CA VAL A 123 3.01 12.63 1.08
C VAL A 123 2.55 13.81 0.21
N LYS A 124 2.09 13.55 -1.00
CA LYS A 124 1.56 14.59 -1.88
C LYS A 124 0.34 15.29 -1.29
N ALA A 125 -0.51 14.55 -0.58
CA ALA A 125 -1.73 15.07 0.04
C ALA A 125 -1.48 15.81 1.37
N LEU A 126 -0.51 15.32 2.17
CA LEU A 126 -0.35 15.74 3.56
C LEU A 126 0.92 16.51 3.87
N GLY A 127 1.98 16.33 3.08
CA GLY A 127 3.35 16.70 3.43
C GLY A 127 4.09 15.56 4.14
N ALA A 128 5.40 15.44 3.90
CA ALA A 128 6.22 14.36 4.44
C ALA A 128 6.32 14.37 5.97
N GLU A 129 6.26 15.54 6.58
CA GLU A 129 6.38 15.77 8.02
C GLU A 129 5.23 15.16 8.84
N ARG A 130 4.09 14.87 8.19
CA ARG A 130 2.93 14.26 8.84
C ARG A 130 2.84 12.75 8.62
N VAL A 131 3.70 12.19 7.78
CA VAL A 131 3.68 10.78 7.37
C VAL A 131 4.84 10.03 8.00
N THR A 132 4.52 8.92 8.62
CA THR A 132 5.49 7.92 9.07
C THR A 132 5.19 6.60 8.36
N VAL A 133 6.23 5.90 7.95
CA VAL A 133 6.11 4.56 7.35
C VAL A 133 6.72 3.50 8.25
N SER A 134 6.23 2.28 8.17
CA SER A 134 6.86 1.13 8.82
C SER A 134 6.68 -0.12 7.97
N ASP A 135 7.75 -0.88 7.87
CA ASP A 135 7.74 -2.17 7.18
C ASP A 135 8.74 -3.12 7.87
N VAL A 136 8.59 -4.43 7.64
CA VAL A 136 9.51 -5.45 8.10
C VAL A 136 10.70 -5.60 7.15
N VAL A 137 10.58 -5.11 5.92
CA VAL A 137 11.62 -5.12 4.88
C VAL A 137 12.48 -3.85 5.01
N PRO A 138 13.77 -3.95 5.37
CA PRO A 138 14.62 -2.77 5.61
C PRO A 138 14.72 -1.85 4.41
N SER A 139 14.88 -2.41 3.21
CA SER A 139 15.01 -1.61 1.97
C SER A 139 13.75 -0.80 1.66
N ALA A 140 12.57 -1.26 2.08
CA ALA A 140 11.33 -0.53 1.91
C ALA A 140 11.31 0.76 2.74
N VAL A 141 11.68 0.65 4.02
CA VAL A 141 11.75 1.80 4.93
C VAL A 141 12.84 2.80 4.49
N GLU A 142 14.03 2.30 4.14
CA GLU A 142 15.14 3.14 3.69
C GLU A 142 14.78 3.88 2.39
N PHE A 143 14.19 3.17 1.43
CA PHE A 143 13.74 3.76 0.18
C PHE A 143 12.68 4.86 0.41
N ALA A 144 11.68 4.61 1.25
CA ALA A 144 10.64 5.60 1.52
C ALA A 144 11.19 6.86 2.19
N LYS A 145 12.14 6.72 3.11
CA LYS A 145 12.84 7.86 3.76
C LYS A 145 13.64 8.67 2.76
N ASP A 146 14.43 8.00 1.90
CA ASP A 146 15.25 8.67 0.88
C ASP A 146 14.40 9.31 -0.22
N ALA A 147 13.42 8.56 -0.73
CA ALA A 147 12.62 9.00 -1.87
C ALA A 147 11.61 10.08 -1.50
N PHE A 148 10.96 9.98 -0.36
CA PHE A 148 9.80 10.81 -0.02
C PHE A 148 10.03 11.74 1.16
N GLY A 149 11.17 11.63 1.87
CA GLY A 149 11.50 12.46 3.02
C GLY A 149 10.65 12.19 4.26
N VAL A 150 9.98 11.06 4.34
CA VAL A 150 9.12 10.68 5.46
C VAL A 150 9.93 10.15 6.64
N SER A 151 9.34 10.20 7.84
CA SER A 151 9.83 9.43 8.98
C SER A 151 9.57 7.94 8.76
N GLY A 152 10.44 7.07 9.29
CA GLY A 152 10.24 5.63 9.16
C GLY A 152 10.95 4.85 10.25
N PHE A 153 10.39 3.70 10.62
CA PHE A 153 10.97 2.76 11.58
C PHE A 153 10.73 1.32 11.13
N MET A 154 11.60 0.42 11.59
CA MET A 154 11.45 -1.01 11.31
C MET A 154 10.31 -1.61 12.12
N SER A 155 9.46 -2.35 11.46
CA SER A 155 8.53 -3.29 12.07
C SER A 155 9.27 -4.57 12.50
N ALA A 156 8.53 -5.55 12.97
CA ALA A 156 9.01 -6.89 13.29
C ALA A 156 8.06 -7.93 12.69
N SER A 157 8.51 -9.17 12.49
CA SER A 157 7.60 -10.26 12.09
C SER A 157 6.74 -10.75 13.25
N VAL A 158 7.19 -10.54 14.49
CA VAL A 158 6.43 -10.83 15.70
C VAL A 158 5.77 -9.54 16.23
N PRO A 159 4.43 -9.51 16.39
CA PRO A 159 3.72 -8.28 16.76
C PRO A 159 4.18 -7.62 18.06
N GLU A 160 4.59 -8.42 19.04
CA GLU A 160 5.03 -7.97 20.37
C GLU A 160 6.43 -7.35 20.37
N ASP A 161 7.22 -7.61 19.34
CA ASP A 161 8.59 -7.11 19.21
C ASP A 161 8.63 -5.71 18.56
N VAL A 162 7.50 -5.21 18.05
CA VAL A 162 7.43 -3.89 17.43
C VAL A 162 7.68 -2.81 18.46
N GLN A 163 8.69 -1.98 18.23
CA GLN A 163 9.00 -0.83 19.05
C GLN A 163 8.31 0.42 18.50
N TRP A 164 7.14 0.75 19.03
CA TRP A 164 6.37 1.92 18.60
C TRP A 164 7.06 3.22 18.98
N PRO A 165 7.52 4.06 18.04
CA PRO A 165 8.20 5.32 18.38
C PRO A 165 7.23 6.41 18.88
N GLY A 166 5.94 6.18 18.79
CA GLY A 166 4.90 7.10 19.21
C GLY A 166 3.51 6.60 18.85
N GLN A 167 2.53 7.49 18.96
CA GLN A 167 1.13 7.21 18.60
C GLN A 167 0.68 8.15 17.50
N TYR A 168 -0.29 7.68 16.68
CA TYR A 168 -0.73 8.34 15.46
C TYR A 168 -2.23 8.57 15.47
N ASP A 169 -2.67 9.66 14.87
CA ASP A 169 -4.09 10.02 14.77
C ASP A 169 -4.82 9.11 13.76
N VAL A 170 -4.11 8.68 12.73
CA VAL A 170 -4.55 7.66 11.78
C VAL A 170 -3.44 6.63 11.62
N VAL A 171 -3.77 5.37 11.85
CA VAL A 171 -2.94 4.21 11.50
C VAL A 171 -3.63 3.51 10.33
N PHE A 172 -2.96 3.43 9.20
CA PHE A 172 -3.46 2.78 8.00
C PHE A 172 -2.67 1.53 7.68
N VAL A 173 -3.37 0.41 7.53
CA VAL A 173 -2.79 -0.92 7.33
C VAL A 173 -3.50 -1.59 6.16
N LEU A 174 -2.91 -1.46 4.97
CA LEU A 174 -3.49 -2.01 3.76
C LEU A 174 -2.88 -3.38 3.47
N SER A 175 -3.75 -4.36 3.24
CA SER A 175 -3.36 -5.70 2.76
C SER A 175 -2.49 -6.55 3.71
N LEU A 176 -2.22 -6.13 4.96
CA LEU A 176 -1.51 -6.96 5.92
C LEU A 176 -2.40 -8.12 6.42
N PHE A 177 -3.62 -7.82 6.87
CA PHE A 177 -4.53 -8.83 7.42
C PHE A 177 -5.06 -9.84 6.39
N SER A 178 -4.88 -9.56 5.12
CA SER A 178 -5.09 -10.50 4.02
C SER A 178 -3.94 -11.49 3.81
N HIS A 179 -2.85 -11.38 4.63
CA HIS A 179 -1.67 -12.23 4.54
C HIS A 179 -1.28 -12.91 5.85
N LEU A 180 -1.92 -12.54 6.97
CA LEU A 180 -1.55 -13.05 8.29
C LEU A 180 -2.15 -14.44 8.56
N PRO A 181 -1.37 -15.39 9.12
CA PRO A 181 -1.91 -16.63 9.65
C PRO A 181 -2.78 -16.34 10.90
N ARG A 182 -3.72 -17.25 11.19
CA ARG A 182 -4.64 -17.12 12.33
C ARG A 182 -3.91 -16.87 13.65
N SER A 183 -2.77 -17.53 13.85
CA SER A 183 -1.99 -17.46 15.10
C SER A 183 -1.47 -16.07 15.44
N THR A 184 -1.28 -15.21 14.46
CA THR A 184 -0.79 -13.85 14.64
C THR A 184 -1.85 -12.78 14.37
N TRP A 185 -2.99 -13.13 13.79
CA TRP A 185 -4.00 -12.18 13.31
C TRP A 185 -4.50 -11.23 14.42
N SER A 186 -5.04 -11.77 15.53
CA SER A 186 -5.50 -10.96 16.66
C SER A 186 -4.36 -10.28 17.43
N ARG A 187 -3.18 -10.90 17.46
CA ARG A 187 -1.99 -10.32 18.09
C ARG A 187 -1.54 -9.05 17.36
N TRP A 188 -1.57 -9.05 16.02
CA TRP A 188 -1.32 -7.85 15.23
C TRP A 188 -2.37 -6.77 15.49
N LEU A 189 -3.65 -7.14 15.56
CA LEU A 189 -4.72 -6.20 15.86
C LEU A 189 -4.53 -5.54 17.23
N LYS A 190 -4.03 -6.31 18.23
CA LYS A 190 -3.69 -5.81 19.55
C LYS A 190 -2.47 -4.89 19.54
N SER A 191 -1.40 -5.27 18.85
CA SER A 191 -0.19 -4.45 18.76
C SER A 191 -0.48 -3.10 18.09
N LEU A 192 -1.25 -3.09 17.01
CA LEU A 192 -1.66 -1.87 16.31
C LEU A 192 -2.52 -0.94 17.18
N HIS A 193 -3.26 -1.46 18.17
CA HIS A 193 -3.96 -0.62 19.13
C HIS A 193 -3.01 0.33 19.88
N ASP A 194 -1.79 -0.12 20.20
CA ASP A 194 -0.83 0.69 20.93
C ASP A 194 -0.28 1.84 20.09
N ALA A 195 -0.24 1.67 18.77
CA ALA A 195 0.16 2.71 17.83
C ALA A 195 -0.89 3.82 17.64
N VAL A 196 -2.16 3.55 17.92
CA VAL A 196 -3.23 4.55 17.75
C VAL A 196 -3.27 5.50 18.94
N ALA A 197 -3.33 6.81 18.68
CA ALA A 197 -3.47 7.83 19.71
C ALA A 197 -4.88 7.80 20.33
N PRO A 198 -5.05 8.24 21.60
CA PRO A 198 -6.39 8.42 22.17
C PRO A 198 -7.28 9.28 21.26
N GLY A 199 -8.44 8.76 20.89
CA GLY A 199 -9.35 9.39 19.93
C GLY A 199 -8.94 9.27 18.46
N GLY A 200 -7.81 8.64 18.15
CA GLY A 200 -7.38 8.27 16.81
C GLY A 200 -8.11 7.06 16.25
N VAL A 201 -7.76 6.69 15.03
CA VAL A 201 -8.38 5.56 14.32
C VAL A 201 -7.36 4.62 13.69
N LEU A 202 -7.70 3.34 13.69
CA LEU A 202 -7.07 2.31 12.87
C LEU A 202 -7.96 2.04 11.65
N VAL A 203 -7.39 2.08 10.45
CA VAL A 203 -8.03 1.62 9.22
C VAL A 203 -7.25 0.43 8.71
N PHE A 204 -7.91 -0.70 8.49
CA PHE A 204 -7.27 -1.89 7.93
C PHE A 204 -8.17 -2.61 6.94
N SER A 205 -7.57 -3.46 6.10
CA SER A 205 -8.29 -4.23 5.09
C SER A 205 -8.07 -5.73 5.20
N THR A 206 -9.02 -6.51 4.69
CA THR A 206 -8.96 -7.98 4.64
C THR A 206 -9.47 -8.49 3.30
N HIS A 207 -9.08 -9.71 2.90
CA HIS A 207 -9.81 -10.44 1.88
C HIS A 207 -11.09 -11.01 2.49
N GLY A 208 -12.24 -10.43 2.11
CA GLY A 208 -13.56 -10.85 2.57
C GLY A 208 -14.17 -11.98 1.73
N LEU A 209 -15.43 -12.28 1.97
CA LEU A 209 -16.14 -13.36 1.28
C LEU A 209 -16.19 -13.19 -0.25
N LYS A 210 -16.25 -11.95 -0.76
CA LYS A 210 -16.23 -11.74 -2.22
C LYS A 210 -14.90 -12.15 -2.83
N ALA A 211 -13.79 -11.82 -2.19
CA ALA A 211 -12.46 -12.24 -2.61
C ALA A 211 -12.33 -13.78 -2.52
N ALA A 212 -12.76 -14.39 -1.40
CA ALA A 212 -12.74 -15.83 -1.24
C ALA A 212 -13.55 -16.55 -2.34
N ASN A 213 -14.73 -16.06 -2.67
CA ASN A 213 -15.54 -16.62 -3.74
C ASN A 213 -14.90 -16.46 -5.12
N PHE A 214 -14.28 -15.32 -5.38
CA PHE A 214 -13.56 -15.07 -6.64
C PHE A 214 -12.40 -16.05 -6.84
N ASP A 215 -11.65 -16.32 -5.77
CA ASP A 215 -10.52 -17.25 -5.76
C ASP A 215 -10.93 -18.72 -5.51
N SER A 216 -12.24 -18.99 -5.42
CA SER A 216 -12.80 -20.34 -5.16
C SER A 216 -12.29 -20.95 -3.83
N VAL A 217 -12.10 -20.12 -2.82
CA VAL A 217 -11.64 -20.51 -1.48
C VAL A 217 -12.83 -20.79 -0.56
N THR A 218 -12.79 -21.89 0.17
CA THR A 218 -13.77 -22.23 1.21
C THR A 218 -13.19 -21.91 2.59
N LEU A 219 -13.90 -21.06 3.34
CA LEU A 219 -13.55 -20.76 4.73
C LEU A 219 -13.95 -21.93 5.65
N ASP A 220 -13.22 -22.10 6.75
CA ASP A 220 -13.59 -23.05 7.79
C ASP A 220 -14.81 -22.60 8.61
N GLU A 221 -15.20 -23.40 9.62
CA GLU A 221 -16.35 -23.15 10.47
C GLU A 221 -16.26 -21.85 11.29
N GLU A 222 -15.04 -21.37 11.53
CA GLU A 222 -14.79 -20.09 12.22
C GLU A 222 -14.75 -18.90 11.26
N GLY A 223 -14.82 -19.15 9.95
CA GLY A 223 -14.82 -18.13 8.91
C GLY A 223 -13.41 -17.62 8.53
N PHE A 224 -12.43 -18.52 8.52
CA PHE A 224 -11.03 -18.19 8.20
C PHE A 224 -10.44 -19.22 7.23
N PHE A 225 -9.49 -18.76 6.41
CA PHE A 225 -8.64 -19.59 5.55
C PHE A 225 -7.24 -18.98 5.47
N PHE A 226 -6.22 -19.83 5.41
CA PHE A 226 -4.83 -19.41 5.17
C PHE A 226 -4.12 -20.42 4.26
N ALA A 227 -3.40 -19.89 3.28
CA ALA A 227 -2.48 -20.63 2.44
C ALA A 227 -1.07 -20.04 2.57
N PRO A 228 0.00 -20.85 2.74
CA PRO A 228 1.38 -20.40 2.83
C PRO A 228 1.94 -20.06 1.43
N SER A 229 1.34 -19.07 0.77
CA SER A 229 1.79 -18.56 -0.52
C SER A 229 1.50 -17.07 -0.61
N SER A 230 2.43 -16.28 -1.12
CA SER A 230 2.36 -14.83 -1.24
C SER A 230 3.11 -14.37 -2.49
N GLU A 231 2.80 -13.17 -2.94
CA GLU A 231 3.57 -12.45 -3.98
C GLU A 231 4.91 -11.92 -3.48
N SER A 232 5.10 -11.79 -2.16
CA SER A 232 6.37 -11.37 -1.59
C SER A 232 7.36 -12.50 -1.50
N ASN A 233 8.60 -12.23 -1.92
CA ASN A 233 9.73 -13.13 -1.77
C ASN A 233 10.64 -12.75 -0.57
N ALA A 234 10.33 -11.65 0.11
CA ALA A 234 11.14 -11.10 1.19
C ALA A 234 10.75 -11.62 2.59
N ILE A 235 9.57 -12.26 2.72
CA ILE A 235 9.00 -12.69 4.01
C ILE A 235 8.71 -14.19 3.95
N ASP A 236 8.89 -14.89 5.09
CA ASP A 236 8.55 -16.31 5.20
C ASP A 236 7.03 -16.51 4.95
N VAL A 237 6.69 -17.38 4.02
CA VAL A 237 5.31 -17.68 3.64
C VAL A 237 4.46 -18.27 4.77
N GLN A 238 5.09 -18.82 5.82
CA GLN A 238 4.38 -19.29 7.02
C GLN A 238 3.93 -18.11 7.91
N GLU A 239 4.62 -16.98 7.82
CA GLU A 239 4.32 -15.76 8.57
C GLU A 239 3.50 -14.77 7.73
N TYR A 240 3.64 -14.81 6.39
CA TYR A 240 3.00 -13.92 5.44
C TYR A 240 2.57 -14.70 4.18
N GLY A 241 1.40 -15.29 4.25
CA GLY A 241 0.81 -16.08 3.16
C GLY A 241 -0.35 -15.36 2.48
N THR A 242 -1.43 -16.09 2.20
CA THR A 242 -2.70 -15.52 1.73
C THR A 242 -3.83 -15.94 2.66
N ALA A 243 -4.53 -14.96 3.24
CA ALA A 243 -5.61 -15.19 4.18
C ALA A 243 -6.94 -14.61 3.69
N PHE A 244 -8.02 -15.32 3.96
CA PHE A 244 -9.39 -14.88 3.72
C PHE A 244 -10.21 -14.98 5.01
N THR A 245 -11.08 -14.00 5.24
CA THR A 245 -11.88 -13.92 6.46
C THR A 245 -13.34 -13.64 6.17
N SER A 246 -14.23 -14.22 6.96
CA SER A 246 -15.61 -13.76 7.01
C SER A 246 -15.72 -12.48 7.84
N GLU A 247 -16.73 -11.66 7.56
CA GLU A 247 -17.05 -10.50 8.40
C GLU A 247 -17.26 -10.92 9.87
N ALA A 248 -17.93 -12.05 10.12
CA ALA A 248 -18.19 -12.54 11.47
C ALA A 248 -16.89 -12.88 12.23
N PHE A 249 -15.88 -13.44 11.56
CA PHE A 249 -14.55 -13.64 12.13
C PHE A 249 -13.92 -12.31 12.53
N VAL A 250 -13.86 -11.35 11.62
CA VAL A 250 -13.24 -10.05 11.87
C VAL A 250 -13.90 -9.32 13.04
N LEU A 251 -15.25 -9.28 13.06
CA LEU A 251 -15.99 -8.60 14.13
C LEU A 251 -15.74 -9.24 15.51
N ARG A 252 -15.67 -10.56 15.61
CA ARG A 252 -15.29 -11.22 16.87
C ARG A 252 -13.89 -10.81 17.33
N GLN A 253 -12.91 -10.78 16.43
CA GLN A 253 -11.54 -10.37 16.77
C GLN A 253 -11.47 -8.90 17.21
N ILE A 254 -12.26 -8.02 16.58
CA ILE A 254 -12.37 -6.61 16.99
C ILE A 254 -12.94 -6.52 18.41
N ASP A 255 -14.06 -7.18 18.69
CA ASP A 255 -14.71 -7.13 19.99
C ASP A 255 -13.84 -7.71 21.11
N GLU A 256 -13.12 -8.79 20.85
CA GLU A 256 -12.19 -9.41 21.79
C GLU A 256 -10.97 -8.53 22.12
N VAL A 257 -10.43 -7.83 21.13
CA VAL A 257 -9.15 -7.10 21.26
C VAL A 257 -9.36 -5.62 21.60
N TRP A 258 -10.33 -4.97 20.95
CA TRP A 258 -10.58 -3.52 21.07
C TRP A 258 -11.80 -3.21 21.92
N GLY A 259 -12.65 -4.20 22.20
CA GLY A 259 -13.89 -4.07 22.93
C GLY A 259 -15.10 -3.65 22.09
N ALA A 260 -16.27 -3.93 22.63
CA ALA A 260 -17.53 -3.59 21.98
C ALA A 260 -17.67 -2.08 21.77
N GLY A 261 -18.01 -1.67 20.54
CA GLY A 261 -18.18 -0.27 20.18
C GLY A 261 -16.92 0.42 19.62
N ALA A 262 -15.79 -0.29 19.49
CA ALA A 262 -14.61 0.23 18.82
C ALA A 262 -14.81 0.40 17.30
N LEU A 263 -15.62 -0.44 16.66
CA LEU A 263 -15.93 -0.36 15.24
C LEU A 263 -16.77 0.89 14.93
N LEU A 264 -16.19 1.84 14.19
CA LEU A 264 -16.91 3.03 13.70
C LEU A 264 -17.59 2.76 12.36
N HIS A 265 -16.90 2.07 11.46
CA HIS A 265 -17.37 1.83 10.10
C HIS A 265 -16.78 0.56 9.53
N LYS A 266 -17.54 -0.09 8.65
CA LYS A 266 -17.08 -1.15 7.78
C LYS A 266 -17.62 -0.93 6.39
N SER A 267 -16.81 -1.24 5.39
CA SER A 267 -17.19 -1.14 3.98
C SER A 267 -16.75 -2.40 3.25
N PRO A 268 -17.70 -3.27 2.85
CA PRO A 268 -17.34 -4.46 2.10
C PRO A 268 -16.83 -4.07 0.71
N VAL A 269 -15.83 -4.80 0.23
CA VAL A 269 -15.29 -4.65 -1.13
C VAL A 269 -14.81 -3.22 -1.41
N HIS A 270 -14.26 -2.55 -0.41
CA HIS A 270 -13.92 -1.14 -0.48
C HIS A 270 -12.66 -0.88 -1.31
N PHE A 271 -11.53 -1.45 -0.88
CA PHE A 271 -10.27 -1.25 -1.60
C PHE A 271 -10.25 -2.10 -2.87
N TRP A 272 -10.04 -1.42 -3.99
CA TRP A 272 -9.93 -1.99 -5.34
C TRP A 272 -11.14 -2.84 -5.79
N ASN A 273 -12.32 -2.66 -5.19
CA ASN A 273 -13.48 -3.53 -5.34
C ASN A 273 -13.19 -5.01 -4.97
N HIS A 274 -12.25 -5.24 -4.08
CA HIS A 274 -11.76 -6.56 -3.72
C HIS A 274 -11.64 -6.79 -2.22
N GLN A 275 -11.01 -5.85 -1.48
CA GLN A 275 -10.80 -6.01 -0.03
C GLN A 275 -11.86 -5.26 0.78
N ASP A 276 -12.31 -5.90 1.85
CA ASP A 276 -13.18 -5.28 2.85
C ASP A 276 -12.35 -4.33 3.73
N ALA A 277 -12.96 -3.23 4.18
CA ALA A 277 -12.32 -2.23 5.02
C ALA A 277 -13.04 -2.06 6.36
N TYR A 278 -12.25 -1.81 7.41
CA TYR A 278 -12.72 -1.60 8.77
C TYR A 278 -12.06 -0.35 9.36
N VAL A 279 -12.85 0.46 10.08
CA VAL A 279 -12.38 1.66 10.79
C VAL A 279 -12.69 1.49 12.27
N LEU A 280 -11.63 1.44 13.10
CA LEU A 280 -11.74 1.30 14.55
C LEU A 280 -11.32 2.59 15.24
N LYS A 281 -11.97 2.92 16.36
CA LYS A 281 -11.62 4.07 17.22
C LYS A 281 -10.99 3.58 18.52
N LYS A 282 -9.92 4.25 18.93
CA LYS A 282 -9.33 4.11 20.27
C LYS A 282 -9.93 5.10 21.26
#